data_2c8c7364bfea82fb9508a6e4b11d4acc
#
_entry.id   2c8c7364bfea82fb9508a6e4b11d4acc
#
_cell.length_a   1.000
_cell.length_b   1.000
_cell.length_c   1.000
_cell.angle_alpha   90.00
_cell.angle_beta   90.00
_cell.angle_gamma   90.00
#
_symmetry.space_group_name_H-M   'P 1'
#
loop_
_entity.id
_entity.type
_entity.pdbx_description
1 polymer ?
#
loop_
_entity_poly.entity_id
_entity_poly.type
_entity_poly.pdbx_seq_one_letter_code
_entity_poly.pdbx_strand_id
1 'polypeptide(L)'
;MRFHNLSNAQKMEVLQAFLTLKFTPSALWEKDYYPPFWYLEETSYHIERLKNKACIIFKTKPTWCFPADALAEYFIKKSKQKYNCTVVKALSERLPDGRLLSLLPLISDLAMDADIRILHVVRDPRASINSRIKLRWFPEFNDPNFEENVRNFCKPITDNIEFGKTLVEVLKHRYKLILYRDIAARPLDTAREIFKFAGLNLSENTLEWIKNMTNLGKTDTKKFKSWPYSLTRDAEANIEKWRSESPPERTLIIEKNCQPLLNLLDKISFDREYSLDKE
;
A
#
# COMPACT_ATOMS: atom_id res chain seq x y z
N MET A 1 15.05 -3.88 4.52
CA MET A 1 15.55 -2.50 4.42
C MET A 1 14.60 -1.57 5.13
N ARG A 2 15.11 -0.71 5.97
CA ARG A 2 14.33 0.34 6.60
C ARG A 2 14.31 1.53 5.62
N PHE A 3 13.21 1.70 4.88
CA PHE A 3 13.00 2.86 3.99
C PHE A 3 13.20 4.22 4.68
N HIS A 4 13.18 4.24 6.01
CA HIS A 4 13.41 5.43 6.83
C HIS A 4 14.82 6.03 6.66
N ASN A 5 15.78 5.26 6.16
CA ASN A 5 17.16 5.72 5.98
C ASN A 5 17.47 6.19 4.55
N LEU A 6 16.49 6.16 3.63
CA LEU A 6 16.68 6.64 2.26
C LEU A 6 16.47 8.15 2.18
N SER A 7 17.34 8.83 1.45
CA SER A 7 17.12 10.23 1.06
C SER A 7 15.90 10.34 0.12
N ASN A 8 15.33 11.53 -0.02
CA ASN A 8 14.21 11.76 -0.94
C ASN A 8 14.56 11.45 -2.39
N ALA A 9 15.79 11.76 -2.83
CA ALA A 9 16.28 11.39 -4.16
C ALA A 9 16.31 9.87 -4.37
N GLN A 10 16.80 9.11 -3.38
CA GLN A 10 16.82 7.66 -3.43
C GLN A 10 15.40 7.04 -3.42
N LYS A 11 14.47 7.61 -2.65
CA LYS A 11 13.06 7.18 -2.67
C LYS A 11 12.43 7.40 -4.04
N MET A 12 12.73 8.54 -4.69
CA MET A 12 12.23 8.86 -6.02
C MET A 12 12.81 7.91 -7.07
N GLU A 13 14.11 7.62 -7.02
CA GLU A 13 14.77 6.67 -7.91
C GLU A 13 14.15 5.27 -7.82
N VAL A 14 13.88 4.79 -6.60
CA VAL A 14 13.22 3.51 -6.37
C VAL A 14 11.82 3.49 -6.98
N LEU A 15 11.02 4.54 -6.75
CA LEU A 15 9.67 4.63 -7.33
C LEU A 15 9.70 4.66 -8.85
N GLN A 16 10.60 5.43 -9.43
CA GLN A 16 10.79 5.49 -10.89
C GLN A 16 11.20 4.14 -11.46
N ALA A 17 12.15 3.46 -10.83
CA ALA A 17 12.60 2.13 -11.26
C ALA A 17 11.44 1.12 -11.28
N PHE A 18 10.59 1.11 -10.25
CA PHE A 18 9.42 0.24 -10.20
C PHE A 18 8.36 0.60 -11.22
N LEU A 19 8.08 1.88 -11.44
CA LEU A 19 7.07 2.33 -12.41
C LEU A 19 7.49 2.05 -13.85
N THR A 20 8.76 2.25 -14.16
CA THR A 20 9.29 2.08 -15.53
C THR A 20 9.79 0.67 -15.80
N LEU A 21 9.92 -0.17 -14.78
CA LEU A 21 10.61 -1.46 -14.83
C LEU A 21 12.04 -1.33 -15.38
N LYS A 22 12.67 -0.17 -15.16
CA LYS A 22 14.07 0.10 -15.51
C LYS A 22 14.87 0.11 -14.21
N PHE A 23 15.41 -1.03 -13.85
CA PHE A 23 16.27 -1.17 -12.68
C PHE A 23 17.71 -0.93 -13.13
N THR A 24 18.28 0.18 -12.71
CA THR A 24 19.73 0.42 -12.86
C THR A 24 20.46 -0.25 -11.72
N PRO A 25 21.69 -0.79 -11.94
CA PRO A 25 22.55 -1.25 -10.86
C PRO A 25 23.04 -0.01 -10.10
N SER A 26 22.22 0.53 -9.22
CA SER A 26 22.59 1.62 -8.36
C SER A 26 22.98 1.09 -6.99
N ALA A 27 23.66 1.92 -6.19
CA ALA A 27 23.98 1.65 -4.79
C ALA A 27 22.78 1.24 -3.91
N LEU A 28 21.54 1.41 -4.41
CA LEU A 28 20.30 0.98 -3.77
C LEU A 28 20.19 -0.55 -3.65
N TRP A 29 20.94 -1.30 -4.46
CA TRP A 29 20.95 -2.76 -4.47
C TRP A 29 22.11 -3.35 -3.68
N GLU A 30 22.91 -2.50 -3.01
CA GLU A 30 23.98 -2.98 -2.15
C GLU A 30 23.40 -3.76 -0.95
N LYS A 31 23.96 -4.91 -0.76
CA LYS A 31 23.93 -5.97 0.28
C LYS A 31 22.65 -6.20 1.10
N ASP A 32 21.78 -5.19 1.33
CA ASP A 32 20.65 -5.31 2.26
C ASP A 32 19.26 -5.04 1.64
N TYR A 33 19.20 -4.75 0.33
CA TYR A 33 17.95 -4.46 -0.35
C TYR A 33 17.46 -5.66 -1.16
N TYR A 34 16.60 -6.41 -0.55
CA TYR A 34 15.72 -7.34 -1.27
C TYR A 34 14.36 -6.69 -1.40
N PRO A 35 13.94 -6.37 -2.63
CA PRO A 35 12.53 -6.06 -2.83
C PRO A 35 11.73 -7.29 -2.36
N PRO A 36 10.59 -7.10 -1.68
CA PRO A 36 9.78 -8.20 -1.19
C PRO A 36 9.04 -8.90 -2.34
N PHE A 37 9.78 -9.48 -3.28
CA PHE A 37 9.24 -10.26 -4.39
C PHE A 37 8.65 -11.61 -3.95
N TRP A 38 8.92 -12.01 -2.73
CA TRP A 38 8.43 -13.29 -2.18
C TRP A 38 6.95 -13.33 -1.82
N TYR A 39 6.22 -12.23 -1.96
CA TYR A 39 4.78 -12.21 -1.66
C TYR A 39 3.88 -12.57 -2.83
N LEU A 40 4.43 -12.78 -4.02
CA LEU A 40 3.68 -13.29 -5.15
C LEU A 40 4.02 -14.76 -5.35
N GLU A 41 3.05 -15.65 -5.25
CA GLU A 41 3.26 -17.10 -5.40
C GLU A 41 4.01 -17.47 -6.68
N GLU A 42 3.61 -16.90 -7.81
CA GLU A 42 4.32 -17.08 -9.10
C GLU A 42 5.77 -16.59 -9.04
N THR A 43 6.03 -15.49 -8.32
CA THR A 43 7.36 -14.91 -8.20
C THR A 43 8.25 -15.76 -7.30
N SER A 44 7.70 -16.28 -6.20
CA SER A 44 8.41 -17.19 -5.29
C SER A 44 8.86 -18.45 -6.01
N TYR A 45 7.98 -19.07 -6.81
CA TYR A 45 8.30 -20.25 -7.60
C TYR A 45 9.43 -20.00 -8.62
N HIS A 46 9.37 -18.86 -9.31
CA HIS A 46 10.41 -18.52 -10.28
C HIS A 46 11.75 -18.17 -9.63
N ILE A 47 11.74 -17.48 -8.46
CA ILE A 47 12.93 -17.21 -7.68
C ILE A 47 13.56 -18.52 -7.20
N GLU A 48 12.76 -19.45 -6.69
CA GLU A 48 13.27 -20.73 -6.20
C GLU A 48 13.87 -21.57 -7.34
N ARG A 49 13.23 -21.58 -8.51
CA ARG A 49 13.74 -22.25 -9.70
C ARG A 49 15.03 -21.62 -10.23
N LEU A 50 15.17 -20.30 -10.17
CA LEU A 50 16.38 -19.60 -10.52
C LEU A 50 17.48 -19.84 -9.50
N LYS A 51 17.18 -19.76 -8.20
CA LYS A 51 18.10 -20.09 -7.10
C LYS A 51 18.68 -21.50 -7.29
N ASN A 52 17.81 -22.48 -7.53
CA ASN A 52 18.24 -23.87 -7.74
C ASN A 52 19.17 -24.01 -8.94
N LYS A 53 18.95 -23.31 -10.03
CA LYS A 53 19.83 -23.32 -11.21
C LYS A 53 21.19 -22.69 -10.94
N ALA A 54 21.24 -21.53 -10.29
CA ALA A 54 22.51 -20.86 -10.01
C ALA A 54 23.30 -21.53 -8.88
N CYS A 55 22.63 -22.09 -7.88
CA CYS A 55 23.28 -22.87 -6.83
C CYS A 55 23.91 -24.16 -7.35
N ILE A 56 23.34 -24.77 -8.39
CA ILE A 56 23.90 -25.94 -9.07
C ILE A 56 25.20 -25.56 -9.80
N ILE A 57 25.26 -24.40 -10.44
CA ILE A 57 26.42 -23.95 -11.22
C ILE A 57 27.61 -23.58 -10.31
N PHE A 58 27.38 -22.94 -9.17
CA PHE A 58 28.43 -22.36 -8.35
C PHE A 58 28.80 -23.15 -7.07
N LYS A 59 28.12 -24.24 -6.76
CA LYS A 59 28.32 -25.04 -5.53
C LYS A 59 28.36 -24.23 -4.23
N THR A 60 27.74 -23.07 -4.19
CA THR A 60 27.69 -22.16 -3.04
C THR A 60 26.40 -22.34 -2.24
N LYS A 61 26.46 -22.01 -0.95
CA LYS A 61 25.28 -22.14 -0.06
C LYS A 61 24.07 -21.36 -0.57
N PRO A 62 22.84 -21.90 -0.43
CA PRO A 62 21.64 -21.47 -1.16
C PRO A 62 21.14 -20.03 -0.92
N THR A 63 21.75 -19.26 -0.08
CA THR A 63 21.20 -17.99 0.39
C THR A 63 21.44 -16.79 -0.54
N TRP A 64 22.38 -16.86 -1.53
CA TRP A 64 22.85 -15.64 -2.20
C TRP A 64 23.38 -15.85 -3.62
N CYS A 65 22.70 -16.65 -4.44
CA CYS A 65 23.25 -17.12 -5.69
C CYS A 65 22.97 -16.27 -6.94
N PHE A 66 22.27 -15.13 -6.83
CA PHE A 66 21.97 -14.29 -8.00
C PHE A 66 22.49 -12.87 -7.87
N PRO A 67 23.17 -12.33 -8.91
CA PRO A 67 23.26 -10.89 -9.09
C PRO A 67 21.84 -10.31 -9.17
N ALA A 68 21.59 -9.24 -8.44
CA ALA A 68 20.30 -8.56 -8.46
C ALA A 68 19.86 -8.19 -9.89
N ASP A 69 20.83 -7.89 -10.74
CA ASP A 69 20.67 -7.51 -12.15
C ASP A 69 20.04 -8.62 -12.98
N ALA A 70 20.52 -9.86 -12.86
CA ALA A 70 19.95 -11.00 -13.61
C ALA A 70 18.51 -11.31 -13.21
N LEU A 71 18.17 -11.08 -11.94
CA LEU A 71 16.82 -11.26 -11.43
C LEU A 71 15.90 -10.13 -11.98
N ALA A 72 16.39 -8.89 -11.95
CA ALA A 72 15.70 -7.73 -12.48
C ALA A 72 15.44 -7.89 -13.98
N GLU A 73 16.45 -8.24 -14.76
CA GLU A 73 16.29 -8.49 -16.22
C GLU A 73 15.28 -9.59 -16.53
N TYR A 74 15.31 -10.69 -15.78
CA TYR A 74 14.34 -11.76 -15.96
C TYR A 74 12.90 -11.29 -15.71
N PHE A 75 12.66 -10.55 -14.63
CA PHE A 75 11.32 -10.02 -14.32
C PHE A 75 10.87 -8.97 -15.32
N ILE A 76 11.75 -8.07 -15.76
CA ILE A 76 11.46 -7.07 -16.78
C ILE A 76 11.04 -7.75 -18.08
N LYS A 77 11.82 -8.73 -18.56
CA LYS A 77 11.54 -9.44 -19.80
C LYS A 77 10.21 -10.18 -19.73
N LYS A 78 9.93 -10.89 -18.63
CA LYS A 78 8.65 -11.60 -18.45
C LYS A 78 7.46 -10.65 -18.25
N SER A 79 7.63 -9.58 -17.48
CA SER A 79 6.57 -8.62 -17.22
C SER A 79 6.16 -7.88 -18.48
N LYS A 80 7.10 -7.40 -19.29
CA LYS A 80 6.80 -6.72 -20.57
C LYS A 80 6.08 -7.61 -21.59
N GLN A 81 6.29 -8.92 -21.52
CA GLN A 81 5.62 -9.87 -22.41
C GLN A 81 4.19 -10.21 -22.00
N LYS A 82 3.87 -10.08 -20.70
CA LYS A 82 2.61 -10.59 -20.12
C LYS A 82 1.68 -9.48 -19.63
N TYR A 83 2.21 -8.34 -19.22
CA TYR A 83 1.45 -7.31 -18.53
C TYR A 83 1.60 -5.93 -19.14
N ASN A 84 0.48 -5.23 -19.26
CA ASN A 84 0.40 -3.85 -19.76
C ASN A 84 0.32 -2.82 -18.65
N CYS A 85 0.34 -3.25 -17.38
CA CYS A 85 0.18 -2.39 -16.23
C CYS A 85 1.14 -2.78 -15.12
N THR A 86 1.71 -1.79 -14.44
CA THR A 86 2.52 -1.94 -13.24
C THR A 86 1.79 -1.29 -12.06
N VAL A 87 1.67 -2.01 -10.95
CA VAL A 87 1.09 -1.48 -9.71
C VAL A 87 2.17 -1.39 -8.65
N VAL A 88 2.39 -0.19 -8.13
CA VAL A 88 3.33 0.07 -7.03
C VAL A 88 2.54 0.42 -5.77
N LYS A 89 2.66 -0.39 -4.71
CA LYS A 89 2.11 -0.07 -3.40
C LYS A 89 3.17 0.62 -2.55
N ALA A 90 2.94 1.87 -2.20
CA ALA A 90 3.79 2.63 -1.28
C ALA A 90 2.99 3.06 -0.04
N LEU A 91 3.61 3.01 1.12
CA LEU A 91 3.13 3.72 2.30
C LEU A 91 3.57 5.19 2.20
N SER A 92 2.83 6.12 2.79
CA SER A 92 3.19 7.55 2.75
C SER A 92 4.62 7.81 3.23
N GLU A 93 5.07 7.11 4.27
CA GLU A 93 6.44 7.27 4.79
C GLU A 93 7.54 6.84 3.79
N ARG A 94 7.18 6.11 2.75
CA ARG A 94 8.08 5.69 1.68
C ARG A 94 8.13 6.68 0.51
N LEU A 95 7.23 7.64 0.49
CA LEU A 95 7.28 8.75 -0.46
C LEU A 95 8.36 9.75 -0.03
N PRO A 96 8.95 10.53 -0.95
CA PRO A 96 9.76 11.67 -0.58
C PRO A 96 8.94 12.61 0.31
N ASP A 97 9.51 13.05 1.44
CA ASP A 97 8.86 13.87 2.47
C ASP A 97 7.51 13.34 3.00
N GLY A 98 7.16 12.09 2.68
CA GLY A 98 5.85 11.53 3.02
C GLY A 98 4.69 12.14 2.23
N ARG A 99 4.96 12.87 1.14
CA ARG A 99 3.98 13.72 0.46
C ARG A 99 3.66 13.26 -0.97
N LEU A 100 2.38 13.28 -1.33
CA LEU A 100 1.92 13.06 -2.71
C LEU A 100 2.44 14.14 -3.67
N LEU A 101 2.59 15.38 -3.20
CA LEU A 101 3.17 16.48 -3.97
C LEU A 101 4.54 16.11 -4.57
N SER A 102 5.34 15.36 -3.83
CA SER A 102 6.68 14.93 -4.26
C SER A 102 6.66 13.98 -5.47
N LEU A 103 5.49 13.45 -5.85
CA LEU A 103 5.35 12.59 -7.02
C LEU A 103 5.12 13.38 -8.32
N LEU A 104 4.80 14.67 -8.25
CA LEU A 104 4.50 15.47 -9.46
C LEU A 104 5.62 15.49 -10.49
N PRO A 105 6.91 15.66 -10.13
CA PRO A 105 8.00 15.60 -11.11
C PRO A 105 8.01 14.25 -11.84
N LEU A 106 7.90 13.14 -11.10
CA LEU A 106 7.87 11.79 -11.68
C LEU A 106 6.68 11.58 -12.62
N ILE A 107 5.49 12.08 -12.24
CA ILE A 107 4.29 12.01 -13.08
C ILE A 107 4.49 12.82 -14.36
N SER A 108 5.08 14.01 -14.25
CA SER A 108 5.37 14.87 -15.41
C SER A 108 6.38 14.22 -16.35
N ASP A 109 7.48 13.72 -15.81
CA ASP A 109 8.56 13.09 -16.59
C ASP A 109 8.09 11.84 -17.33
N LEU A 110 7.16 11.09 -16.77
CA LEU A 110 6.63 9.85 -17.35
C LEU A 110 5.32 10.06 -18.14
N ALA A 111 4.77 11.26 -18.17
CA ALA A 111 3.44 11.52 -18.77
C ALA A 111 3.34 11.19 -20.26
N MET A 112 4.46 11.21 -21.00
CA MET A 112 4.52 10.86 -22.41
C MET A 112 4.61 9.34 -22.64
N ASP A 113 5.16 8.61 -21.65
CA ASP A 113 5.46 7.18 -21.79
C ASP A 113 4.45 6.29 -21.08
N ALA A 114 3.72 6.82 -20.07
CA ALA A 114 2.83 6.04 -19.25
C ALA A 114 1.62 6.84 -18.72
N ASP A 115 0.47 6.19 -18.65
CA ASP A 115 -0.71 6.70 -17.94
C ASP A 115 -0.60 6.36 -16.45
N ILE A 116 0.00 7.28 -15.69
CA ILE A 116 0.16 7.12 -14.24
C ILE A 116 -1.12 7.55 -13.53
N ARG A 117 -1.68 6.65 -12.74
CA ARG A 117 -2.86 6.88 -11.89
C ARG A 117 -2.53 6.67 -10.43
N ILE A 118 -3.02 7.55 -9.58
CA ILE A 118 -2.81 7.50 -8.12
C ILE A 118 -4.10 7.03 -7.45
N LEU A 119 -4.03 5.87 -6.82
CA LEU A 119 -5.07 5.39 -5.92
C LEU A 119 -4.63 5.66 -4.48
N HIS A 120 -5.20 6.67 -3.84
CA HIS A 120 -4.87 7.05 -2.47
C HIS A 120 -5.83 6.38 -1.50
N VAL A 121 -5.34 5.38 -0.77
CA VAL A 121 -6.15 4.65 0.22
C VAL A 121 -5.87 5.21 1.61
N VAL A 122 -6.92 5.66 2.28
CA VAL A 122 -6.84 6.20 3.64
C VAL A 122 -7.68 5.38 4.60
N ARG A 123 -7.16 5.20 5.82
CA ARG A 123 -7.83 4.48 6.90
C ARG A 123 -7.93 5.37 8.13
N ASP A 124 -8.99 5.15 8.94
CA ASP A 124 -9.16 5.76 10.25
C ASP A 124 -7.85 5.70 11.06
N PRO A 125 -7.34 6.84 11.56
CA PRO A 125 -6.09 6.90 12.31
C PRO A 125 -6.13 6.06 13.59
N ARG A 126 -7.29 5.94 14.26
CA ARG A 126 -7.45 5.12 15.47
C ARG A 126 -7.18 3.65 15.17
N ALA A 127 -7.75 3.15 14.08
CA ALA A 127 -7.53 1.79 13.60
C ALA A 127 -6.11 1.56 13.08
N SER A 128 -5.54 2.55 12.39
CA SER A 128 -4.19 2.47 11.82
C SER A 128 -3.12 2.44 12.89
N ILE A 129 -3.20 3.33 13.89
CA ILE A 129 -2.26 3.40 15.01
C ILE A 129 -2.38 2.16 15.88
N ASN A 130 -3.62 1.72 16.21
CA ASN A 130 -3.83 0.48 16.95
C ASN A 130 -3.17 -0.73 16.28
N SER A 131 -3.33 -0.85 14.98
CA SER A 131 -2.69 -1.92 14.20
C SER A 131 -1.16 -1.83 14.21
N ARG A 132 -0.59 -0.62 14.12
CA ARG A 132 0.86 -0.39 14.13
C ARG A 132 1.48 -0.66 15.48
N ILE A 133 0.81 -0.33 16.58
CA ILE A 133 1.24 -0.66 17.95
C ILE A 133 1.35 -2.19 18.09
N LYS A 134 0.34 -2.94 17.66
CA LYS A 134 0.37 -4.41 17.70
C LYS A 134 1.54 -5.01 16.90
N LEU A 135 1.96 -4.36 15.84
CA LEU A 135 3.10 -4.75 15.03
C LEU A 135 4.44 -4.22 15.55
N ARG A 136 4.44 -3.47 16.65
CA ARG A 136 5.60 -2.75 17.19
C ARG A 136 6.23 -1.76 16.21
N TRP A 137 5.39 -1.15 15.36
CA TRP A 137 5.79 -0.13 14.38
C TRP A 137 5.43 1.28 14.85
N PHE A 138 4.77 1.38 15.99
CA PHE A 138 4.37 2.62 16.62
C PHE A 138 4.58 2.49 18.14
N PRO A 139 4.99 3.56 18.85
CA PRO A 139 5.19 3.50 20.30
C PRO A 139 3.88 3.22 21.04
N GLU A 140 3.99 2.68 22.24
CA GLU A 140 2.87 2.53 23.17
C GLU A 140 2.46 3.89 23.74
N PHE A 141 1.22 4.00 24.22
CA PHE A 141 0.65 5.28 24.68
C PHE A 141 1.28 5.85 25.96
N ASN A 142 2.07 5.07 26.68
CA ASN A 142 2.87 5.51 27.83
C ASN A 142 4.24 6.07 27.43
N ASP A 143 4.59 6.05 26.15
CA ASP A 143 5.81 6.70 25.65
C ASP A 143 5.66 8.23 25.75
N PRO A 144 6.66 8.96 26.30
CA PRO A 144 6.60 10.42 26.45
C PRO A 144 6.35 11.17 25.14
N ASN A 145 6.76 10.59 24.00
CA ASN A 145 6.61 11.19 22.68
C ASN A 145 5.36 10.69 21.93
N PHE A 146 4.47 9.95 22.60
CA PHE A 146 3.32 9.34 21.92
C PHE A 146 2.43 10.37 21.22
N GLU A 147 2.08 11.48 21.91
CA GLU A 147 1.26 12.55 21.31
C GLU A 147 1.93 13.18 20.09
N GLU A 148 3.23 13.43 20.16
CA GLU A 148 3.99 13.96 19.03
C GLU A 148 4.01 12.98 17.86
N ASN A 149 4.25 11.70 18.12
CA ASN A 149 4.20 10.66 17.10
C ASN A 149 2.81 10.55 16.44
N VAL A 150 1.74 10.72 17.22
CA VAL A 150 0.37 10.74 16.69
C VAL A 150 0.15 11.94 15.76
N ARG A 151 0.59 13.15 16.16
CA ARG A 151 0.53 14.35 15.30
C ARG A 151 1.31 14.15 14.00
N ASN A 152 2.53 13.64 14.12
CA ASN A 152 3.43 13.38 12.98
C ASN A 152 2.89 12.28 12.06
N PHE A 153 2.05 11.39 12.57
CA PHE A 153 1.35 10.40 11.76
C PHE A 153 0.14 11.01 11.02
N CYS A 154 -0.68 11.80 11.70
CA CYS A 154 -1.95 12.29 11.16
C CYS A 154 -1.77 13.48 10.20
N LYS A 155 -0.85 14.40 10.50
CA LYS A 155 -0.66 15.61 9.70
C LYS A 155 -0.32 15.33 8.23
N PRO A 156 0.66 14.49 7.89
CA PRO A 156 0.96 14.18 6.49
C PRO A 156 -0.21 13.53 5.74
N ILE A 157 -1.03 12.75 6.42
CA ILE A 157 -2.22 12.13 5.80
C ILE A 157 -3.25 13.20 5.47
N THR A 158 -3.50 14.14 6.40
CA THR A 158 -4.39 15.29 6.16
C THR A 158 -3.89 16.11 4.98
N ASP A 159 -2.62 16.51 5.00
CA ASP A 159 -2.00 17.32 3.94
C ASP A 159 -2.11 16.60 2.57
N ASN A 160 -1.90 15.29 2.54
CA ASN A 160 -2.01 14.49 1.30
C ASN A 160 -3.46 14.38 0.77
N ILE A 161 -4.46 14.31 1.65
CA ILE A 161 -5.87 14.32 1.22
C ILE A 161 -6.24 15.68 0.64
N GLU A 162 -5.87 16.76 1.32
CA GLU A 162 -6.14 18.11 0.85
C GLU A 162 -5.45 18.41 -0.48
N PHE A 163 -4.17 18.03 -0.60
CA PHE A 163 -3.44 18.13 -1.86
C PHE A 163 -4.09 17.25 -2.94
N GLY A 164 -4.53 16.04 -2.60
CA GLY A 164 -5.21 15.15 -3.53
C GLY A 164 -6.48 15.76 -4.15
N LYS A 165 -7.21 16.59 -3.39
CA LYS A 165 -8.37 17.33 -3.92
C LYS A 165 -7.96 18.31 -5.03
N THR A 166 -6.82 18.99 -4.88
CA THR A 166 -6.32 19.87 -5.94
C THR A 166 -5.85 19.08 -7.17
N LEU A 167 -5.33 17.87 -6.98
CA LEU A 167 -4.95 16.99 -8.08
C LEU A 167 -6.13 16.55 -8.95
N VAL A 168 -7.33 16.42 -8.39
CA VAL A 168 -8.53 16.07 -9.16
C VAL A 168 -8.79 17.12 -10.26
N GLU A 169 -8.57 18.39 -9.97
CA GLU A 169 -8.74 19.48 -10.94
C GLU A 169 -7.65 19.46 -12.02
N VAL A 170 -6.40 19.20 -11.64
CA VAL A 170 -5.21 19.25 -12.53
C VAL A 170 -5.04 17.96 -13.34
N LEU A 171 -5.11 16.82 -12.65
CA LEU A 171 -4.89 15.49 -13.23
C LEU A 171 -6.19 14.80 -13.66
N LYS A 172 -7.35 15.45 -13.47
CA LYS A 172 -8.69 14.94 -13.82
C LYS A 172 -8.87 13.48 -13.38
N HIS A 173 -8.78 12.54 -14.30
CA HIS A 173 -9.06 11.12 -14.05
C HIS A 173 -7.87 10.32 -13.48
N ARG A 174 -6.76 10.96 -13.10
CA ARG A 174 -5.53 10.27 -12.65
C ARG A 174 -5.37 10.18 -11.15
N TYR A 175 -6.27 10.77 -10.36
CA TYR A 175 -6.28 10.66 -8.90
C TYR A 175 -7.63 10.18 -8.40
N LYS A 176 -7.64 9.20 -7.50
CA LYS A 176 -8.84 8.72 -6.80
C LYS A 176 -8.51 8.46 -5.34
N LEU A 177 -9.28 9.09 -4.44
CA LEU A 177 -9.25 8.80 -3.01
C LEU A 177 -10.26 7.69 -2.70
N ILE A 178 -9.84 6.70 -1.89
CA ILE A 178 -10.71 5.64 -1.39
C ILE A 178 -10.50 5.49 0.11
N LEU A 179 -11.57 5.36 0.86
CA LEU A 179 -11.49 5.04 2.28
C LEU A 179 -11.40 3.52 2.48
N TYR A 180 -10.57 3.09 3.42
CA TYR A 180 -10.47 1.67 3.78
C TYR A 180 -11.82 1.08 4.19
N ARG A 181 -12.70 1.89 4.86
CA ARG A 181 -14.04 1.45 5.22
C ARG A 181 -14.88 1.03 4.01
N ASP A 182 -14.75 1.74 2.88
CA ASP A 182 -15.48 1.41 1.65
C ASP A 182 -15.01 0.07 1.07
N ILE A 183 -13.69 -0.15 1.07
CA ILE A 183 -13.10 -1.42 0.65
C ILE A 183 -13.60 -2.57 1.54
N ALA A 184 -13.70 -2.33 2.83
CA ALA A 184 -14.04 -3.35 3.81
C ALA A 184 -15.55 -3.63 3.87
N ALA A 185 -16.41 -2.60 3.79
CA ALA A 185 -17.86 -2.73 3.86
C ALA A 185 -18.48 -3.16 2.52
N ARG A 186 -17.94 -2.68 1.40
CA ARG A 186 -18.46 -2.93 0.05
C ARG A 186 -17.35 -3.38 -0.91
N PRO A 187 -16.69 -4.54 -0.64
CA PRO A 187 -15.47 -4.93 -1.35
C PRO A 187 -15.68 -5.13 -2.85
N LEU A 188 -16.81 -5.67 -3.29
CA LEU A 188 -17.06 -5.94 -4.71
C LEU A 188 -17.36 -4.64 -5.49
N ASP A 189 -18.13 -3.72 -4.92
CA ASP A 189 -18.44 -2.45 -5.57
C ASP A 189 -17.21 -1.55 -5.63
N THR A 190 -16.48 -1.48 -4.52
CA THR A 190 -15.20 -0.75 -4.48
C THR A 190 -14.19 -1.35 -5.45
N ALA A 191 -14.16 -2.67 -5.63
CA ALA A 191 -13.32 -3.29 -6.64
C ALA A 191 -13.72 -2.84 -8.06
N ARG A 192 -15.02 -2.81 -8.39
CA ARG A 192 -15.50 -2.31 -9.69
C ARG A 192 -15.06 -0.86 -9.93
N GLU A 193 -15.18 -0.01 -8.91
CA GLU A 193 -14.71 1.38 -8.99
C GLU A 193 -13.19 1.48 -9.22
N ILE A 194 -12.39 0.68 -8.51
CA ILE A 194 -10.94 0.67 -8.63
C ILE A 194 -10.53 0.22 -10.03
N PHE A 195 -11.10 -0.88 -10.52
CA PHE A 195 -10.77 -1.40 -11.85
C PHE A 195 -11.20 -0.45 -12.96
N LYS A 196 -12.38 0.16 -12.86
CA LYS A 196 -12.83 1.22 -13.78
C LYS A 196 -11.87 2.42 -13.76
N PHE A 197 -11.48 2.88 -12.57
CA PHE A 197 -10.50 3.95 -12.43
C PHE A 197 -9.14 3.57 -13.01
N ALA A 198 -8.68 2.36 -12.80
CA ALA A 198 -7.41 1.87 -13.33
C ALA A 198 -7.44 1.59 -14.86
N GLY A 199 -8.61 1.61 -15.49
CA GLY A 199 -8.78 1.24 -16.90
C GLY A 199 -8.52 -0.25 -17.16
N LEU A 200 -8.78 -1.09 -16.15
CA LEU A 200 -8.56 -2.53 -16.20
C LEU A 200 -9.88 -3.30 -16.26
N ASN A 201 -9.87 -4.41 -16.96
CA ASN A 201 -11.01 -5.32 -16.96
C ASN A 201 -11.07 -6.12 -15.65
N LEU A 202 -12.22 -6.12 -15.00
CA LEU A 202 -12.49 -6.91 -13.81
C LEU A 202 -13.17 -8.22 -14.21
N SER A 203 -12.47 -9.34 -14.01
CA SER A 203 -13.02 -10.68 -14.33
C SER A 203 -13.90 -11.22 -13.20
N GLU A 204 -14.83 -12.10 -13.53
CA GLU A 204 -15.66 -12.81 -12.54
C GLU A 204 -14.81 -13.63 -11.55
N ASN A 205 -13.73 -14.25 -12.01
CA ASN A 205 -12.79 -14.97 -11.15
C ASN A 205 -12.15 -14.03 -10.10
N THR A 206 -11.84 -12.79 -10.49
CA THR A 206 -11.30 -11.79 -9.55
C THR A 206 -12.35 -11.37 -8.54
N LEU A 207 -13.60 -11.17 -8.96
CA LEU A 207 -14.71 -10.85 -8.05
C LEU A 207 -14.95 -11.99 -7.04
N GLU A 208 -14.96 -13.23 -7.51
CA GLU A 208 -15.11 -14.40 -6.65
C GLU A 208 -13.95 -14.51 -5.65
N TRP A 209 -12.72 -14.27 -6.12
CA TRP A 209 -11.55 -14.25 -5.24
C TRP A 209 -11.68 -13.16 -4.15
N ILE A 210 -12.07 -11.94 -4.52
CA ILE A 210 -12.29 -10.84 -3.56
C ILE A 210 -13.35 -11.24 -2.54
N LYS A 211 -14.48 -11.79 -2.98
CA LYS A 211 -15.56 -12.27 -2.12
C LYS A 211 -15.04 -13.27 -1.10
N ASN A 212 -14.26 -14.25 -1.55
CA ASN A 212 -13.68 -15.28 -0.70
C ASN A 212 -12.65 -14.72 0.29
N MET A 213 -11.86 -13.72 -0.09
CA MET A 213 -10.84 -13.11 0.77
C MET A 213 -11.41 -12.16 1.82
N THR A 214 -12.57 -11.56 1.57
CA THR A 214 -13.19 -10.54 2.45
C THR A 214 -14.33 -11.06 3.31
N ASN A 215 -14.89 -12.25 3.00
CA ASN A 215 -16.13 -12.75 3.59
C ASN A 215 -15.89 -13.95 4.54
N LEU A 216 -14.99 -13.78 5.48
CA LEU A 216 -14.48 -14.85 6.33
C LEU A 216 -15.36 -15.26 7.53
N GLY A 217 -16.54 -14.68 7.68
CA GLY A 217 -17.49 -15.15 8.69
C GLY A 217 -18.02 -16.59 8.45
N LYS A 218 -17.78 -17.16 7.26
CA LYS A 218 -18.39 -18.41 6.80
C LYS A 218 -17.42 -19.58 6.56
N THR A 219 -16.12 -19.38 6.61
CA THR A 219 -15.13 -20.44 6.41
C THR A 219 -14.26 -20.68 7.63
N ASP A 220 -13.99 -21.94 7.91
CA ASP A 220 -13.25 -22.42 9.09
C ASP A 220 -11.81 -21.90 9.10
N THR A 221 -11.60 -20.76 9.75
CA THR A 221 -10.36 -19.98 9.70
C THR A 221 -9.50 -20.11 10.97
N LYS A 222 -9.65 -21.17 11.74
CA LYS A 222 -8.87 -21.40 12.95
C LYS A 222 -7.34 -21.32 12.71
N LYS A 223 -6.86 -21.66 11.50
CA LYS A 223 -5.44 -21.63 11.13
C LYS A 223 -4.90 -20.23 10.78
N PHE A 224 -5.74 -19.26 10.37
CA PHE A 224 -5.27 -17.97 9.84
C PHE A 224 -5.59 -16.76 10.71
N LYS A 225 -6.34 -16.92 11.79
CA LYS A 225 -6.80 -15.82 12.65
C LYS A 225 -5.67 -15.07 13.39
N SER A 226 -4.51 -15.67 13.55
CA SER A 226 -3.42 -15.12 14.38
C SER A 226 -2.30 -14.40 13.60
N TRP A 227 -2.27 -14.52 12.27
CA TRP A 227 -1.16 -13.93 11.52
C TRP A 227 -1.49 -12.51 11.05
N PRO A 228 -0.70 -11.49 11.45
CA PRO A 228 -0.95 -10.08 11.13
C PRO A 228 -1.00 -9.77 9.63
N TYR A 229 -0.33 -10.58 8.82
CA TYR A 229 -0.22 -10.42 7.35
C TYR A 229 -1.15 -11.36 6.57
N SER A 230 -2.13 -11.99 7.22
CA SER A 230 -3.10 -12.82 6.52
C SER A 230 -3.85 -12.02 5.45
N LEU A 231 -3.95 -12.58 4.26
CA LEU A 231 -4.73 -11.99 3.15
C LEU A 231 -6.23 -12.18 3.38
N THR A 232 -6.61 -13.20 4.15
CA THR A 232 -8.01 -13.53 4.43
C THR A 232 -8.44 -12.92 5.76
N ARG A 233 -9.48 -12.08 5.75
CA ARG A 233 -10.02 -11.40 6.94
C ARG A 233 -11.51 -11.18 6.80
N ASP A 234 -12.21 -11.18 7.93
CA ASP A 234 -13.47 -10.47 8.03
C ASP A 234 -13.17 -8.97 7.92
N ALA A 235 -13.34 -8.44 6.73
CA ALA A 235 -12.94 -7.08 6.41
C ALA A 235 -13.85 -6.07 7.12
N GLU A 236 -15.15 -6.34 7.18
CA GLU A 236 -16.13 -5.46 7.80
C GLU A 236 -15.95 -5.39 9.32
N ALA A 237 -15.82 -6.53 9.99
CA ALA A 237 -15.52 -6.57 11.42
C ALA A 237 -14.22 -5.85 11.78
N ASN A 238 -13.27 -5.75 10.85
CA ASN A 238 -11.99 -5.07 11.07
C ASN A 238 -12.08 -3.54 11.00
N ILE A 239 -13.19 -2.96 10.53
CA ILE A 239 -13.39 -1.50 10.48
C ILE A 239 -13.35 -0.92 11.90
N GLU A 240 -14.19 -1.44 12.78
CA GLU A 240 -14.40 -0.93 14.15
C GLU A 240 -13.66 -1.71 15.24
N LYS A 241 -12.85 -2.69 14.87
CA LYS A 241 -12.15 -3.57 15.80
C LYS A 241 -11.28 -2.83 16.82
N TRP A 242 -10.76 -1.67 16.45
CA TRP A 242 -9.98 -0.82 17.33
C TRP A 242 -10.76 -0.37 18.59
N ARG A 243 -12.11 -0.26 18.51
CA ARG A 243 -12.96 0.16 19.64
C ARG A 243 -12.87 -0.81 20.83
N SER A 244 -12.78 -2.10 20.54
CA SER A 244 -12.65 -3.14 21.58
C SER A 244 -11.19 -3.44 21.97
N GLU A 245 -10.22 -2.97 21.17
CA GLU A 245 -8.81 -3.32 21.35
C GLU A 245 -7.97 -2.16 21.89
N SER A 246 -8.43 -0.91 21.73
CA SER A 246 -7.71 0.28 22.16
C SER A 246 -8.19 0.73 23.54
N PRO A 247 -7.31 0.94 24.52
CA PRO A 247 -7.69 1.58 25.77
C PRO A 247 -8.31 2.96 25.53
N PRO A 248 -9.35 3.36 26.31
CA PRO A 248 -10.03 4.65 26.14
C PRO A 248 -9.07 5.85 26.16
N GLU A 249 -8.11 5.85 27.07
CA GLU A 249 -7.12 6.94 27.23
C GLU A 249 -6.29 7.11 25.95
N ARG A 250 -5.83 6.00 25.36
CA ARG A 250 -5.09 6.01 24.09
C ARG A 250 -5.96 6.54 22.95
N THR A 251 -7.21 6.14 22.91
CA THR A 251 -8.15 6.60 21.91
C THR A 251 -8.37 8.11 21.99
N LEU A 252 -8.56 8.65 23.18
CA LEU A 252 -8.73 10.10 23.41
C LEU A 252 -7.51 10.89 22.94
N ILE A 253 -6.29 10.41 23.23
CA ILE A 253 -5.05 11.05 22.78
C ILE A 253 -5.00 11.07 21.24
N ILE A 254 -5.35 9.96 20.58
CA ILE A 254 -5.36 9.88 19.12
C ILE A 254 -6.42 10.84 18.56
N GLU A 255 -7.63 10.84 19.07
CA GLU A 255 -8.71 11.71 18.61
C GLU A 255 -8.34 13.18 18.73
N LYS A 256 -7.84 13.61 19.89
CA LYS A 256 -7.37 14.99 20.12
C LYS A 256 -6.32 15.43 19.10
N ASN A 257 -5.31 14.60 18.84
CA ASN A 257 -4.17 14.95 17.99
C ASN A 257 -4.41 14.71 16.50
N CYS A 258 -5.45 13.94 16.13
CA CYS A 258 -5.85 13.67 14.74
C CYS A 258 -7.19 14.34 14.36
N GLN A 259 -7.70 15.27 15.17
CA GLN A 259 -9.03 15.88 14.94
C GLN A 259 -9.21 16.44 13.52
N PRO A 260 -8.24 17.16 12.91
CA PRO A 260 -8.39 17.63 11.54
C PRO A 260 -8.58 16.50 10.53
N LEU A 261 -7.84 15.39 10.69
CA LEU A 261 -7.97 14.21 9.83
C LEU A 261 -9.33 13.54 10.02
N LEU A 262 -9.78 13.36 11.26
CA LEU A 262 -11.08 12.74 11.56
C LEU A 262 -12.22 13.53 10.95
N ASN A 263 -12.25 14.85 11.16
CA ASN A 263 -13.25 15.72 10.55
C ASN A 263 -13.28 15.63 9.02
N LEU A 264 -12.10 15.51 8.41
CA LEU A 264 -11.97 15.38 6.97
C LEU A 264 -12.51 14.03 6.46
N LEU A 265 -12.24 12.94 7.19
CA LEU A 265 -12.76 11.62 6.85
C LEU A 265 -14.27 11.51 7.03
N ASP A 266 -14.84 12.11 8.08
CA ASP A 266 -16.28 12.16 8.32
C ASP A 266 -16.99 12.93 7.20
N LYS A 267 -16.47 14.08 6.79
CA LYS A 267 -16.98 14.84 5.67
C LYS A 267 -16.97 14.05 4.36
N ILE A 268 -15.85 13.40 4.05
CA ILE A 268 -15.73 12.58 2.83
C ILE A 268 -16.72 11.41 2.85
N SER A 269 -16.93 10.79 4.01
CA SER A 269 -17.90 9.70 4.17
C SER A 269 -19.32 10.19 3.93
N PHE A 270 -19.71 11.33 4.52
CA PHE A 270 -21.01 11.94 4.34
C PHE A 270 -21.29 12.31 2.88
N ASP A 271 -20.34 12.98 2.22
CA ASP A 271 -20.49 13.40 0.81
C ASP A 271 -20.68 12.20 -0.12
N ARG A 272 -20.09 11.05 0.19
CA ARG A 272 -20.24 9.80 -0.59
C ARG A 272 -21.58 9.12 -0.35
N GLU A 273 -22.01 9.01 0.89
CA GLU A 273 -23.32 8.41 1.22
C GLU A 273 -24.44 9.21 0.55
N TYR A 274 -24.37 10.54 0.61
CA TYR A 274 -25.37 11.44 -0.01
C TYR A 274 -25.37 11.40 -1.56
N SER A 275 -24.24 11.06 -2.20
CA SER A 275 -24.18 10.91 -3.65
C SER A 275 -24.71 9.57 -4.15
N LEU A 276 -24.64 8.52 -3.34
CA LEU A 276 -25.15 7.18 -3.68
C LEU A 276 -26.69 7.11 -3.61
N ASP A 277 -27.32 7.94 -2.75
CA ASP A 277 -28.77 7.99 -2.63
C ASP A 277 -29.45 8.73 -3.82
N LYS A 278 -28.66 9.28 -4.75
CA LYS A 278 -29.13 10.03 -5.93
C LYS A 278 -28.98 9.30 -7.27
N GLU A 279 -28.33 8.16 -7.29
CA GLU A 279 -28.20 7.27 -8.46
C GLU A 279 -29.19 6.09 -8.36
#